data_d3beab2fe255f1db119db23a37da3ad8
#
_entry.id   d3beab2fe255f1db119db23a37da3ad8
#
_cell.length_a   1.000
_cell.length_b   1.000
_cell.length_c   1.000
_cell.angle_alpha   90.00
_cell.angle_beta   90.00
_cell.angle_gamma   90.00
#
_symmetry.space_group_name_H-M   'P 1'
#
loop_
_entity.id
_entity.type
_entity.pdbx_description
1 polymer ?
#
loop_
_entity_poly.entity_id
_entity_poly.type
_entity_poly.pdbx_seq_one_letter_code
_entity_poly.pdbx_strand_id
1 'polypeptide(L)'
;MALSRSSSPVETAVAALGNFLFRHRNKLFPVFYVLLFVPSPRLTGNLMTIMVSGFMISAMGQVVRIAAIGLKYIIRGGRKRRVYAEALVTDGIFAHLRNPLYLGNILILVGLGVMANSLLFNLVVSPLFIFMYAAIIRAEEDFLGKKFGEVYHRYITDVNRWLPRLSGLRETFESMEFRWKRVLIREYTTTYIWLSGTVLVTMRNLAQSPDNSFYRDHWQWGGYALGGLLTIYLVIRTLKIRKVITA
;
A
#
# COMPACT_ATOMS: atom_id res chain seq x y z
N MET A 1 3.93 5.78 -39.21
CA MET A 1 2.50 5.39 -39.28
C MET A 1 2.19 4.62 -38.02
N ALA A 2 1.73 5.31 -36.96
CA ALA A 2 1.46 4.69 -35.66
C ALA A 2 0.09 4.01 -35.73
N LEU A 3 0.08 2.68 -35.65
CA LEU A 3 -1.15 1.90 -35.50
C LEU A 3 -1.78 2.29 -34.16
N SER A 4 -2.83 3.09 -34.21
CA SER A 4 -3.71 3.30 -33.04
C SER A 4 -4.35 1.94 -32.71
N ARG A 5 -3.80 1.23 -31.72
CA ARG A 5 -4.53 0.09 -31.15
C ARG A 5 -5.82 0.63 -30.58
N SER A 6 -6.93 0.38 -31.25
CA SER A 6 -8.25 0.59 -30.69
C SER A 6 -8.34 -0.24 -29.42
N SER A 7 -8.58 0.40 -28.27
CA SER A 7 -8.76 -0.29 -27.01
C SER A 7 -9.97 -1.24 -27.14
N SER A 8 -9.80 -2.50 -26.72
CA SER A 8 -10.91 -3.45 -26.74
C SER A 8 -12.06 -2.96 -25.83
N PRO A 9 -13.32 -3.36 -26.06
CA PRO A 9 -14.44 -3.01 -25.17
C PRO A 9 -14.18 -3.39 -23.71
N VAL A 10 -13.49 -4.51 -23.48
CA VAL A 10 -13.08 -4.96 -22.14
C VAL A 10 -12.08 -4.01 -21.49
N GLU A 11 -11.08 -3.53 -22.25
CA GLU A 11 -10.08 -2.56 -21.72
C GLU A 11 -10.75 -1.24 -21.34
N THR A 12 -11.72 -0.79 -22.12
CA THR A 12 -12.50 0.42 -21.84
C THR A 12 -13.34 0.25 -20.57
N ALA A 13 -14.01 -0.91 -20.40
CA ALA A 13 -14.79 -1.22 -19.21
C ALA A 13 -13.92 -1.30 -17.95
N VAL A 14 -12.73 -1.94 -18.02
CA VAL A 14 -11.78 -2.01 -16.90
C VAL A 14 -11.25 -0.62 -16.53
N ALA A 15 -10.95 0.24 -17.49
CA ALA A 15 -10.53 1.60 -17.23
C ALA A 15 -11.65 2.45 -16.58
N ALA A 16 -12.91 2.27 -17.02
CA ALA A 16 -14.07 2.92 -16.41
C ALA A 16 -14.26 2.48 -14.94
N LEU A 17 -14.19 1.17 -14.68
CA LEU A 17 -14.20 0.60 -13.32
C LEU A 17 -13.05 1.16 -12.48
N GLY A 18 -11.85 1.20 -13.04
CA GLY A 18 -10.66 1.74 -12.36
C GLY A 18 -10.85 3.20 -11.95
N ASN A 19 -11.42 4.04 -12.80
CA ASN A 19 -11.74 5.43 -12.49
C ASN A 19 -12.79 5.56 -11.36
N PHE A 20 -13.81 4.70 -11.37
CA PHE A 20 -14.81 4.63 -10.30
C PHE A 20 -14.15 4.24 -8.97
N LEU A 21 -13.34 3.18 -8.97
CA LEU A 21 -12.63 2.70 -7.79
C LEU A 21 -11.63 3.74 -7.26
N PHE A 22 -10.88 4.40 -8.14
CA PHE A 22 -9.99 5.49 -7.79
C PHE A 22 -10.71 6.62 -7.05
N ARG A 23 -11.89 7.00 -7.52
CA ARG A 23 -12.72 8.05 -6.90
C ARG A 23 -13.21 7.66 -5.50
N HIS A 24 -13.55 6.39 -5.29
CA HIS A 24 -14.19 5.89 -4.07
C HIS A 24 -13.24 5.15 -3.12
N ARG A 25 -11.96 4.96 -3.49
CA ARG A 25 -10.98 4.17 -2.73
C ARG A 25 -10.87 4.54 -1.25
N ASN A 26 -10.96 5.83 -0.90
CA ASN A 26 -10.86 6.28 0.49
C ASN A 26 -12.04 5.81 1.36
N LYS A 27 -13.18 5.45 0.75
CA LYS A 27 -14.34 4.85 1.43
C LYS A 27 -14.29 3.33 1.40
N LEU A 28 -13.74 2.75 0.33
CA LEU A 28 -13.67 1.30 0.14
C LEU A 28 -12.55 0.66 0.96
N PHE A 29 -11.38 1.29 1.02
CA PHE A 29 -10.23 0.70 1.70
C PHE A 29 -10.43 0.44 3.19
N PRO A 30 -11.07 1.30 3.99
CA PRO A 30 -11.39 0.97 5.38
C PRO A 30 -12.22 -0.31 5.53
N VAL A 31 -13.10 -0.63 4.56
CA VAL A 31 -13.89 -1.86 4.58
C VAL A 31 -12.98 -3.09 4.57
N PHE A 32 -11.91 -3.09 3.77
CA PHE A 32 -10.96 -4.20 3.74
C PHE A 32 -10.28 -4.43 5.09
N TYR A 33 -9.99 -3.37 5.84
CA TYR A 33 -9.43 -3.49 7.20
C TYR A 33 -10.45 -4.07 8.19
N VAL A 34 -11.73 -3.72 8.06
CA VAL A 34 -12.81 -4.30 8.88
C VAL A 34 -12.98 -5.79 8.57
N LEU A 35 -12.86 -6.19 7.30
CA LEU A 35 -12.97 -7.59 6.88
C LEU A 35 -11.89 -8.50 7.47
N LEU A 36 -10.77 -7.95 7.98
CA LEU A 36 -9.77 -8.73 8.74
C LEU A 36 -10.35 -9.40 9.99
N PHE A 37 -11.42 -8.85 10.54
CA PHE A 37 -12.02 -9.30 11.80
C PHE A 37 -13.24 -10.21 11.60
N VAL A 38 -13.63 -10.48 10.36
CA VAL A 38 -14.71 -11.42 10.04
C VAL A 38 -14.28 -12.84 10.43
N PRO A 39 -15.09 -13.58 11.17
CA PRO A 39 -14.82 -14.98 11.51
C PRO A 39 -14.60 -15.83 10.25
N SER A 40 -13.59 -16.68 10.28
CA SER A 40 -13.20 -17.51 9.13
C SER A 40 -12.39 -18.72 9.62
N PRO A 41 -12.40 -19.84 8.90
CA PRO A 41 -11.46 -20.91 9.14
C PRO A 41 -10.01 -20.40 9.12
N ARG A 42 -9.15 -21.03 9.92
CA ARG A 42 -7.75 -20.68 10.02
C ARG A 42 -6.96 -21.24 8.83
N LEU A 43 -5.92 -20.52 8.39
CA LEU A 43 -4.97 -21.01 7.39
C LEU A 43 -4.06 -22.11 7.96
N THR A 44 -3.65 -21.96 9.22
CA THR A 44 -2.75 -22.90 9.90
C THR A 44 -2.93 -22.84 11.42
N GLY A 45 -2.54 -23.94 12.08
CA GLY A 45 -2.50 -24.01 13.55
C GLY A 45 -1.29 -23.31 14.17
N ASN A 46 -0.23 -23.03 13.40
CA ASN A 46 0.99 -22.40 13.93
C ASN A 46 0.85 -20.88 13.95
N LEU A 47 0.44 -20.35 15.09
CA LEU A 47 0.19 -18.93 15.28
C LEU A 47 1.46 -18.08 15.11
N MET A 48 2.60 -18.53 15.65
CA MET A 48 3.85 -17.76 15.57
C MET A 48 4.31 -17.59 14.12
N THR A 49 4.34 -18.68 13.36
CA THR A 49 4.77 -18.64 11.94
C THR A 49 3.90 -17.69 11.14
N ILE A 50 2.58 -17.73 11.31
CA ILE A 50 1.66 -16.88 10.53
C ILE A 50 1.78 -15.41 10.92
N MET A 51 1.96 -15.11 12.20
CA MET A 51 2.15 -13.74 12.67
C MET A 51 3.46 -13.14 12.17
N VAL A 52 4.57 -13.88 12.29
CA VAL A 52 5.89 -13.41 11.82
C VAL A 52 5.90 -13.24 10.30
N SER A 53 5.42 -14.23 9.54
CA SER A 53 5.42 -14.14 8.08
C SER A 53 4.54 -13.00 7.56
N GLY A 54 3.33 -12.84 8.11
CA GLY A 54 2.43 -11.76 7.74
C GLY A 54 2.98 -10.39 8.12
N PHE A 55 3.61 -10.26 9.30
CA PHE A 55 4.29 -9.03 9.69
C PHE A 55 5.44 -8.67 8.73
N MET A 56 6.27 -9.64 8.37
CA MET A 56 7.39 -9.44 7.42
C MET A 56 6.90 -8.99 6.04
N ILE A 57 5.80 -9.58 5.53
CA ILE A 57 5.19 -9.15 4.27
C ILE A 57 4.70 -7.70 4.37
N SER A 58 4.00 -7.34 5.46
CA SER A 58 3.52 -5.96 5.68
C SER A 58 4.68 -4.96 5.82
N ALA A 59 5.72 -5.32 6.56
CA ALA A 59 6.91 -4.50 6.74
C ALA A 59 7.64 -4.26 5.42
N MET A 60 7.76 -5.30 4.57
CA MET A 60 8.32 -5.16 3.23
C MET A 60 7.49 -4.18 2.37
N GLY A 61 6.17 -4.24 2.45
CA GLY A 61 5.28 -3.27 1.81
C GLY A 61 5.56 -1.83 2.26
N GLN A 62 5.77 -1.63 3.57
CA GLN A 62 6.12 -0.31 4.11
C GLN A 62 7.51 0.14 3.64
N VAL A 63 8.50 -0.74 3.56
CA VAL A 63 9.85 -0.43 3.05
C VAL A 63 9.78 0.04 1.59
N VAL A 64 9.04 -0.66 0.74
CA VAL A 64 8.83 -0.25 -0.67
C VAL A 64 8.21 1.16 -0.74
N ARG A 65 7.25 1.49 0.10
CA ARG A 65 6.62 2.82 0.16
C ARG A 65 7.58 3.89 0.66
N ILE A 66 8.37 3.58 1.70
CA ILE A 66 9.39 4.48 2.23
C ILE A 66 10.42 4.81 1.15
N ALA A 67 10.91 3.80 0.43
CA ALA A 67 11.84 3.98 -0.68
C ALA A 67 11.24 4.88 -1.79
N ALA A 68 9.99 4.61 -2.19
CA ALA A 68 9.32 5.39 -3.23
C ALA A 68 9.16 6.87 -2.85
N ILE A 69 8.84 7.17 -1.60
CA ILE A 69 8.60 8.54 -1.15
C ILE A 69 9.89 9.24 -0.77
N GLY A 70 10.85 8.50 -0.22
CA GLY A 70 12.13 9.05 0.19
C GLY A 70 12.98 9.49 -1.00
N LEU A 71 13.04 8.70 -2.06
CA LEU A 71 13.82 9.01 -3.26
C LEU A 71 13.13 10.01 -4.17
N LYS A 72 11.82 9.82 -4.45
CA LYS A 72 11.09 10.72 -5.35
C LYS A 72 9.65 10.94 -4.89
N TYR A 73 9.20 12.17 -5.00
CA TYR A 73 7.82 12.52 -4.66
C TYR A 73 6.95 12.59 -5.92
N ILE A 74 5.79 11.97 -5.83
CA ILE A 74 4.71 12.13 -6.80
C ILE A 74 3.48 12.72 -6.11
N ILE A 75 2.66 13.47 -6.85
CA ILE A 75 1.37 13.95 -6.34
C ILE A 75 0.43 12.75 -6.18
N ARG A 76 0.25 12.32 -4.93
CA ARG A 76 -0.62 11.20 -4.61
C ARG A 76 -2.09 11.62 -4.56
N GLY A 77 -2.95 10.78 -5.09
CA GLY A 77 -4.39 10.97 -4.94
C GLY A 77 -5.07 11.77 -6.03
N GLY A 78 -4.32 12.19 -7.04
CA GLY A 78 -4.86 13.00 -8.13
C GLY A 78 -5.32 14.38 -7.70
N ARG A 79 -6.03 15.09 -8.60
CA ARG A 79 -6.74 16.35 -8.28
C ARG A 79 -8.25 16.11 -8.37
N LYS A 80 -9.01 16.66 -7.41
CA LYS A 80 -10.49 16.56 -7.35
C LYS A 80 -11.00 15.10 -7.49
N ARG A 81 -10.31 14.14 -6.88
CA ARG A 81 -10.62 12.69 -6.94
C ARG A 81 -10.57 12.09 -8.36
N ARG A 82 -9.81 12.69 -9.27
CA ARG A 82 -9.52 12.15 -10.60
C ARG A 82 -8.02 11.89 -10.73
N VAL A 83 -7.66 10.95 -11.60
CA VAL A 83 -6.26 10.70 -11.96
C VAL A 83 -5.64 12.00 -12.47
N TYR A 84 -4.47 12.33 -11.98
CA TYR A 84 -3.77 13.57 -12.34
C TYR A 84 -2.25 13.39 -12.18
N ALA A 85 -1.49 13.84 -13.13
CA ALA A 85 -0.04 13.93 -13.09
C ALA A 85 0.42 15.23 -13.74
N GLU A 86 1.33 15.98 -13.13
CA GLU A 86 1.94 17.18 -13.75
C GLU A 86 3.03 16.78 -14.71
N ALA A 87 3.90 15.88 -14.28
CA ALA A 87 5.01 15.32 -15.04
C ALA A 87 5.01 13.81 -14.94
N LEU A 88 5.58 13.13 -15.90
CA LEU A 88 5.89 11.72 -15.84
C LEU A 88 7.14 11.53 -14.96
N VAL A 89 7.00 10.79 -13.88
CA VAL A 89 8.11 10.43 -12.98
C VAL A 89 8.62 9.06 -13.37
N THR A 90 9.86 8.98 -13.80
CA THR A 90 10.52 7.75 -14.29
C THR A 90 11.82 7.44 -13.56
N ASP A 91 12.23 8.29 -12.61
CA ASP A 91 13.47 8.21 -11.84
C ASP A 91 13.25 7.69 -10.41
N GLY A 92 14.34 7.46 -9.69
CA GLY A 92 14.30 6.84 -8.37
C GLY A 92 13.74 5.43 -8.42
N ILE A 93 12.90 5.07 -7.44
CA ILE A 93 12.26 3.75 -7.41
C ILE A 93 11.35 3.49 -8.63
N PHE A 94 10.86 4.56 -9.29
CA PHE A 94 10.04 4.44 -10.49
C PHE A 94 10.82 4.00 -11.72
N ALA A 95 12.16 4.07 -11.73
CA ALA A 95 13.02 3.44 -12.73
C ALA A 95 13.06 1.91 -12.61
N HIS A 96 12.64 1.37 -11.47
CA HIS A 96 12.68 -0.06 -11.15
C HIS A 96 11.32 -0.72 -11.12
N LEU A 97 10.26 0.07 -10.81
CA LEU A 97 8.90 -0.42 -10.67
C LEU A 97 7.90 0.69 -10.96
N ARG A 98 6.94 0.46 -11.87
CA ARG A 98 5.96 1.50 -12.25
C ARG A 98 5.05 1.93 -11.11
N ASN A 99 4.66 1.01 -10.23
CA ASN A 99 3.62 1.22 -9.24
C ASN A 99 4.06 0.88 -7.79
N PRO A 100 5.19 1.44 -7.28
CA PRO A 100 5.75 1.04 -5.99
C PRO A 100 4.79 1.28 -4.82
N LEU A 101 4.03 2.37 -4.82
CA LEU A 101 3.10 2.69 -3.74
C LEU A 101 1.89 1.75 -3.71
N TYR A 102 1.42 1.29 -4.88
CA TYR A 102 0.34 0.32 -4.98
C TYR A 102 0.81 -1.08 -4.57
N LEU A 103 2.00 -1.50 -5.03
CA LEU A 103 2.61 -2.74 -4.54
C LEU A 103 2.76 -2.73 -3.01
N GLY A 104 3.28 -1.64 -2.45
CA GLY A 104 3.40 -1.49 -1.00
C GLY A 104 2.07 -1.61 -0.26
N ASN A 105 0.99 -1.01 -0.77
CA ASN A 105 -0.34 -1.16 -0.18
C ASN A 105 -0.87 -2.59 -0.23
N ILE A 106 -0.65 -3.28 -1.35
CA ILE A 106 -1.05 -4.68 -1.53
C ILE A 106 -0.30 -5.56 -0.52
N LEU A 107 1.02 -5.41 -0.43
CA LEU A 107 1.83 -6.17 0.52
C LEU A 107 1.41 -5.93 1.97
N ILE A 108 1.12 -4.67 2.36
CA ILE A 108 0.64 -4.35 3.71
C ILE A 108 -0.67 -5.08 4.00
N LEU A 109 -1.66 -5.00 3.12
CA LEU A 109 -2.97 -5.60 3.38
C LEU A 109 -2.92 -7.13 3.32
N VAL A 110 -2.21 -7.71 2.35
CA VAL A 110 -2.00 -9.16 2.24
C VAL A 110 -1.27 -9.68 3.48
N GLY A 111 -0.21 -9.00 3.93
CA GLY A 111 0.51 -9.36 5.14
C GLY A 111 -0.38 -9.33 6.39
N LEU A 112 -1.22 -8.31 6.55
CA LEU A 112 -2.22 -8.26 7.63
C LEU A 112 -3.25 -9.39 7.51
N GLY A 113 -3.67 -9.75 6.29
CA GLY A 113 -4.56 -10.89 6.05
C GLY A 113 -3.92 -12.22 6.41
N VAL A 114 -2.64 -12.40 6.11
CA VAL A 114 -1.85 -13.55 6.56
C VAL A 114 -1.78 -13.57 8.09
N MET A 115 -1.40 -12.45 8.73
CA MET A 115 -1.39 -12.33 10.20
C MET A 115 -2.74 -12.66 10.83
N ALA A 116 -3.85 -12.23 10.21
CA ALA A 116 -5.20 -12.50 10.69
C ALA A 116 -5.56 -14.00 10.66
N ASN A 117 -4.72 -14.83 10.06
CA ASN A 117 -4.93 -16.27 9.93
C ASN A 117 -6.32 -16.64 9.35
N SER A 118 -6.82 -15.83 8.44
CA SER A 118 -8.17 -15.93 7.89
C SER A 118 -8.13 -16.51 6.48
N LEU A 119 -8.72 -17.70 6.29
CA LEU A 119 -8.82 -18.34 4.99
C LEU A 119 -9.66 -17.49 4.03
N LEU A 120 -10.81 -16.99 4.50
CA LEU A 120 -11.68 -16.11 3.73
C LEU A 120 -10.94 -14.86 3.25
N PHE A 121 -10.19 -14.20 4.16
CA PHE A 121 -9.48 -12.99 3.81
C PHE A 121 -8.43 -13.24 2.72
N ASN A 122 -7.65 -14.30 2.86
CA ASN A 122 -6.55 -14.56 1.93
C ASN A 122 -7.03 -15.11 0.57
N LEU A 123 -8.10 -15.90 0.53
CA LEU A 123 -8.60 -16.49 -0.73
C LEU A 123 -9.62 -15.62 -1.46
N VAL A 124 -10.31 -14.70 -0.77
CA VAL A 124 -11.37 -13.89 -1.38
C VAL A 124 -11.05 -12.40 -1.30
N VAL A 125 -10.78 -11.90 -0.09
CA VAL A 125 -10.63 -10.45 0.13
C VAL A 125 -9.32 -9.91 -0.47
N SER A 126 -8.20 -10.61 -0.27
CA SER A 126 -6.91 -10.20 -0.84
C SER A 126 -6.89 -10.21 -2.37
N PRO A 127 -7.37 -11.26 -3.08
CA PRO A 127 -7.50 -11.22 -4.55
C PRO A 127 -8.41 -10.09 -5.04
N LEU A 128 -9.54 -9.84 -4.37
CA LEU A 128 -10.43 -8.72 -4.70
C LEU A 128 -9.71 -7.37 -4.57
N PHE A 129 -8.94 -7.18 -3.51
CA PHE A 129 -8.15 -5.97 -3.29
C PHE A 129 -7.06 -5.79 -4.36
N ILE A 130 -6.36 -6.87 -4.72
CA ILE A 130 -5.38 -6.86 -5.81
C ILE A 130 -6.05 -6.50 -7.14
N PHE A 131 -7.21 -7.10 -7.44
CA PHE A 131 -7.99 -6.78 -8.63
C PHE A 131 -8.40 -5.29 -8.67
N MET A 132 -8.85 -4.73 -7.54
CA MET A 132 -9.18 -3.31 -7.46
C MET A 132 -7.98 -2.42 -7.78
N TYR A 133 -6.79 -2.75 -7.27
CA TYR A 133 -5.58 -2.02 -7.65
C TYR A 133 -5.19 -2.21 -9.10
N ALA A 134 -5.33 -3.40 -9.64
CA ALA A 134 -5.08 -3.64 -11.07
C ALA A 134 -5.98 -2.78 -11.96
N ALA A 135 -7.25 -2.64 -11.62
CA ALA A 135 -8.19 -1.76 -12.33
C ALA A 135 -7.82 -0.27 -12.18
N ILE A 136 -7.46 0.17 -10.96
CA ILE A 136 -6.99 1.55 -10.71
C ILE A 136 -5.74 1.86 -11.53
N ILE A 137 -4.75 0.97 -11.50
CA ILE A 137 -3.49 1.12 -12.26
C ILE A 137 -3.79 1.19 -13.76
N ARG A 138 -4.70 0.35 -14.28
CA ARG A 138 -5.07 0.40 -15.70
C ARG A 138 -5.65 1.76 -16.08
N ALA A 139 -6.51 2.35 -15.24
CA ALA A 139 -7.05 3.67 -15.47
C ALA A 139 -5.99 4.79 -15.43
N GLU A 140 -5.01 4.67 -14.51
CA GLU A 140 -3.88 5.60 -14.46
C GLU A 140 -2.97 5.45 -15.68
N GLU A 141 -2.65 4.23 -16.10
CA GLU A 141 -1.83 3.96 -17.30
C GLU A 141 -2.50 4.49 -18.59
N ASP A 142 -3.83 4.32 -18.73
CA ASP A 142 -4.58 4.88 -19.85
C ASP A 142 -4.49 6.42 -19.87
N PHE A 143 -4.67 7.05 -18.71
CA PHE A 143 -4.51 8.50 -18.58
C PHE A 143 -3.09 8.97 -18.90
N LEU A 144 -2.07 8.28 -18.38
CA LEU A 144 -0.65 8.64 -18.64
C LEU A 144 -0.27 8.44 -20.09
N GLY A 145 -0.74 7.35 -20.71
CA GLY A 145 -0.54 7.08 -22.14
C GLY A 145 -1.12 8.18 -23.04
N LYS A 146 -2.37 8.61 -22.74
CA LYS A 146 -3.03 9.71 -23.46
C LYS A 146 -2.33 11.05 -23.26
N LYS A 147 -1.79 11.30 -22.04
CA LYS A 147 -1.17 12.58 -21.69
C LYS A 147 0.27 12.72 -22.19
N PHE A 148 1.08 11.66 -22.07
CA PHE A 148 2.52 11.71 -22.32
C PHE A 148 2.95 10.95 -23.58
N GLY A 149 2.04 10.26 -24.26
CA GLY A 149 2.26 9.62 -25.55
C GLY A 149 3.49 8.71 -25.59
N GLU A 150 4.36 8.94 -26.58
CA GLU A 150 5.57 8.15 -26.83
C GLU A 150 6.53 8.07 -25.64
N VAL A 151 6.63 9.15 -24.84
CA VAL A 151 7.51 9.15 -23.65
C VAL A 151 7.04 8.11 -22.64
N TYR A 152 5.73 8.00 -22.44
CA TYR A 152 5.14 6.98 -21.57
C TYR A 152 5.28 5.58 -22.17
N HIS A 153 5.09 5.42 -23.48
CA HIS A 153 5.25 4.14 -24.16
C HIS A 153 6.67 3.57 -24.04
N ARG A 154 7.70 4.38 -24.20
CA ARG A 154 9.09 3.97 -23.93
C ARG A 154 9.30 3.54 -22.47
N TYR A 155 8.79 4.32 -21.53
CA TYR A 155 8.91 3.99 -20.11
C TYR A 155 8.33 2.63 -19.77
N ILE A 156 7.15 2.28 -20.32
CA ILE A 156 6.51 0.99 -20.01
C ILE A 156 7.16 -0.22 -20.69
N THR A 157 7.98 -0.03 -21.71
CA THR A 157 8.78 -1.13 -22.28
C THR A 157 9.94 -1.53 -21.37
N ASP A 158 10.50 -0.58 -20.63
CA ASP A 158 11.72 -0.77 -19.84
C ASP A 158 11.43 -1.13 -18.36
N VAL A 159 10.28 -0.70 -17.84
CA VAL A 159 9.94 -0.84 -16.43
C VAL A 159 8.70 -1.70 -16.22
N ASN A 160 8.81 -2.73 -15.38
CA ASN A 160 7.70 -3.63 -15.06
C ASN A 160 6.61 -2.98 -14.21
N ARG A 161 5.38 -3.48 -14.37
CA ARG A 161 4.21 -3.00 -13.60
C ARG A 161 4.25 -3.44 -12.14
N TRP A 162 4.64 -4.69 -11.87
CA TRP A 162 4.50 -5.36 -10.57
C TRP A 162 5.81 -5.91 -9.99
N LEU A 163 6.74 -6.30 -10.85
CA LEU A 163 7.99 -6.91 -10.41
C LEU A 163 9.12 -5.87 -10.47
N PRO A 164 9.76 -5.57 -9.34
CA PRO A 164 10.86 -4.61 -9.31
C PRO A 164 12.11 -5.18 -10.00
N ARG A 165 12.76 -4.35 -10.82
CA ARG A 165 14.08 -4.63 -11.34
C ARG A 165 15.10 -4.29 -10.25
N LEU A 166 15.87 -5.28 -9.79
CA LEU A 166 16.87 -5.09 -8.74
C LEU A 166 18.20 -4.54 -9.27
N SER A 167 18.49 -4.78 -10.56
CA SER A 167 19.68 -4.24 -11.23
C SER A 167 19.66 -2.72 -11.21
N GLY A 168 20.77 -2.08 -10.81
CA GLY A 168 20.91 -0.63 -10.73
C GLY A 168 20.20 0.02 -9.52
N LEU A 169 19.60 -0.79 -8.62
CA LEU A 169 18.89 -0.24 -7.46
C LEU A 169 19.86 0.42 -6.46
N ARG A 170 21.04 -0.15 -6.28
CA ARG A 170 22.07 0.40 -5.40
C ARG A 170 22.53 1.76 -5.90
N GLU A 171 22.85 1.87 -7.19
CA GLU A 171 23.27 3.11 -7.85
C GLU A 171 22.17 4.19 -7.74
N THR A 172 20.90 3.79 -7.83
CA THR A 172 19.77 4.71 -7.63
C THR A 172 19.75 5.28 -6.21
N PHE A 173 20.00 4.46 -5.18
CA PHE A 173 20.06 4.93 -3.80
C PHE A 173 21.29 5.80 -3.53
N GLU A 174 22.43 5.49 -4.16
CA GLU A 174 23.68 6.24 -3.99
C GLU A 174 23.66 7.60 -4.75
N SER A 175 22.95 7.67 -5.88
CA SER A 175 22.87 8.88 -6.73
C SER A 175 21.80 9.88 -6.33
N MET A 176 20.87 9.51 -5.44
CA MET A 176 19.73 10.35 -5.08
C MET A 176 19.72 10.68 -3.59
N GLU A 177 19.36 11.93 -3.26
CA GLU A 177 19.14 12.36 -1.88
C GLU A 177 17.88 11.72 -1.29
N PHE A 178 18.03 10.92 -0.23
CA PHE A 178 16.93 10.34 0.49
C PHE A 178 16.33 11.32 1.52
N ARG A 179 15.08 11.72 1.34
CA ARG A 179 14.44 12.77 2.13
C ARG A 179 13.55 12.22 3.25
N TRP A 180 14.14 11.95 4.42
CA TRP A 180 13.44 11.42 5.60
C TRP A 180 12.28 12.29 6.08
N LYS A 181 12.41 13.62 6.06
CA LYS A 181 11.32 14.54 6.42
C LYS A 181 10.09 14.33 5.55
N ARG A 182 10.29 14.10 4.25
CA ARG A 182 9.21 13.79 3.32
C ARG A 182 8.52 12.47 3.66
N VAL A 183 9.29 11.43 3.98
CA VAL A 183 8.76 10.13 4.41
C VAL A 183 7.90 10.32 5.65
N LEU A 184 8.43 10.98 6.68
CA LEU A 184 7.69 11.23 7.92
C LEU A 184 6.35 11.93 7.65
N ILE A 185 6.36 13.02 6.88
CA ILE A 185 5.15 13.83 6.62
C ILE A 185 4.12 13.11 5.72
N ARG A 186 4.56 12.19 4.87
CA ARG A 186 3.70 11.54 3.88
C ARG A 186 3.25 10.14 4.27
N GLU A 187 4.02 9.43 5.12
CA GLU A 187 3.75 8.04 5.48
C GLU A 187 3.18 7.85 6.89
N TYR A 188 3.24 8.84 7.80
CA TYR A 188 2.78 8.68 9.18
C TYR A 188 1.37 8.11 9.31
N THR A 189 0.45 8.47 8.41
CA THR A 189 -0.93 7.94 8.43
C THR A 189 -0.97 6.47 8.02
N THR A 190 -0.27 6.09 6.95
CA THR A 190 -0.21 4.70 6.50
C THR A 190 0.46 3.83 7.56
N THR A 191 1.58 4.30 8.12
CA THR A 191 2.31 3.63 9.20
C THR A 191 1.42 3.42 10.42
N TYR A 192 0.71 4.46 10.86
CA TYR A 192 -0.25 4.37 11.96
C TYR A 192 -1.32 3.31 11.71
N ILE A 193 -1.95 3.32 10.51
CA ILE A 193 -3.06 2.43 10.18
C ILE A 193 -2.61 0.96 10.20
N TRP A 194 -1.52 0.61 9.51
CA TRP A 194 -1.14 -0.79 9.43
C TRP A 194 -0.51 -1.31 10.73
N LEU A 195 0.24 -0.50 11.48
CA LEU A 195 0.73 -0.89 12.81
C LEU A 195 -0.41 -1.07 13.80
N SER A 196 -1.42 -0.19 13.79
CA SER A 196 -2.62 -0.39 14.61
C SER A 196 -3.38 -1.65 14.19
N GLY A 197 -3.48 -1.92 12.89
CA GLY A 197 -4.02 -3.18 12.37
C GLY A 197 -3.24 -4.39 12.85
N THR A 198 -1.92 -4.32 12.85
CA THR A 198 -1.03 -5.37 13.39
C THR A 198 -1.32 -5.64 14.87
N VAL A 199 -1.39 -4.61 15.71
CA VAL A 199 -1.69 -4.76 17.13
C VAL A 199 -3.06 -5.40 17.32
N LEU A 200 -4.10 -4.90 16.65
CA LEU A 200 -5.46 -5.41 16.78
C LEU A 200 -5.59 -6.88 16.32
N VAL A 201 -4.96 -7.24 15.19
CA VAL A 201 -4.95 -8.62 14.69
C VAL A 201 -4.19 -9.54 15.66
N THR A 202 -3.08 -9.07 16.22
CA THR A 202 -2.32 -9.81 17.24
C THR A 202 -3.17 -10.06 18.48
N MET A 203 -3.81 -9.03 19.02
CA MET A 203 -4.71 -9.17 20.18
C MET A 203 -5.84 -10.15 19.91
N ARG A 204 -6.49 -10.06 18.75
CA ARG A 204 -7.54 -11.01 18.36
C ARG A 204 -7.03 -12.45 18.32
N ASN A 205 -5.89 -12.67 17.69
CA ASN A 205 -5.32 -14.01 17.55
C ASN A 205 -4.95 -14.63 18.91
N LEU A 206 -4.35 -13.83 19.80
CA LEU A 206 -4.02 -14.25 21.16
C LEU A 206 -5.29 -14.54 21.99
N ALA A 207 -6.33 -13.70 21.87
CA ALA A 207 -7.61 -13.91 22.54
C ALA A 207 -8.32 -15.19 22.07
N GLN A 208 -8.14 -15.57 20.79
CA GLN A 208 -8.75 -16.76 20.20
C GLN A 208 -7.84 -18.01 20.27
N SER A 209 -6.65 -17.90 20.86
CA SER A 209 -5.76 -19.04 21.07
C SER A 209 -6.40 -20.03 22.07
N PRO A 210 -6.22 -21.35 21.88
CA PRO A 210 -6.64 -22.36 22.87
C PRO A 210 -6.05 -22.09 24.27
N ASP A 211 -4.77 -21.72 24.33
CA ASP A 211 -4.14 -21.15 25.51
C ASP A 211 -4.14 -19.62 25.38
N ASN A 212 -5.13 -18.97 25.97
CA ASN A 212 -5.22 -17.51 25.99
C ASN A 212 -4.76 -16.90 27.32
N SER A 213 -4.01 -17.64 28.15
CA SER A 213 -3.48 -17.18 29.43
C SER A 213 -2.66 -15.91 29.26
N PHE A 214 -1.72 -15.92 28.33
CA PHE A 214 -0.91 -14.74 28.02
C PHE A 214 -1.77 -13.52 27.67
N TYR A 215 -2.82 -13.68 26.87
CA TYR A 215 -3.72 -12.58 26.53
C TYR A 215 -4.48 -12.06 27.76
N ARG A 216 -5.01 -12.93 28.60
CA ARG A 216 -5.74 -12.53 29.80
C ARG A 216 -4.89 -11.72 30.77
N ASP A 217 -3.63 -12.08 30.89
CA ASP A 217 -2.70 -11.42 31.81
C ASP A 217 -2.10 -10.13 31.24
N HIS A 218 -2.05 -9.99 29.91
CA HIS A 218 -1.30 -8.92 29.24
C HIS A 218 -2.11 -8.12 28.21
N TRP A 219 -3.44 -8.22 28.16
CA TRP A 219 -4.27 -7.53 27.16
C TRP A 219 -4.08 -6.01 27.18
N GLN A 220 -3.75 -5.42 28.31
CA GLN A 220 -3.48 -4.00 28.45
C GLN A 220 -2.27 -3.51 27.63
N TRP A 221 -1.31 -4.38 27.33
CA TRP A 221 -0.18 -4.03 26.46
C TRP A 221 -0.63 -3.63 25.06
N GLY A 222 -1.67 -4.27 24.54
CA GLY A 222 -2.27 -3.86 23.27
C GLY A 222 -2.87 -2.45 23.34
N GLY A 223 -3.52 -2.11 24.45
CA GLY A 223 -4.03 -0.76 24.72
C GLY A 223 -2.90 0.28 24.80
N TYR A 224 -1.83 -0.02 25.52
CA TYR A 224 -0.66 0.86 25.59
C TYR A 224 0.01 1.06 24.23
N ALA A 225 0.15 -0.01 23.44
CA ALA A 225 0.70 0.07 22.09
C ALA A 225 -0.17 0.96 21.18
N LEU A 226 -1.49 0.77 21.19
CA LEU A 226 -2.42 1.62 20.42
C LEU A 226 -2.40 3.07 20.88
N GLY A 227 -2.36 3.31 22.19
CA GLY A 227 -2.26 4.64 22.78
C GLY A 227 -0.96 5.35 22.37
N GLY A 228 0.17 4.64 22.43
CA GLY A 228 1.47 5.15 21.96
C GLY A 228 1.48 5.50 20.47
N LEU A 229 0.95 4.60 19.63
CA LEU A 229 0.82 4.84 18.18
C LEU A 229 -0.08 6.06 17.89
N LEU A 230 -1.19 6.20 18.60
CA LEU A 230 -2.10 7.34 18.45
C LEU A 230 -1.41 8.64 18.87
N THR A 231 -0.68 8.63 19.98
CA THR A 231 0.08 9.80 20.45
C THR A 231 1.10 10.25 19.41
N ILE A 232 1.92 9.32 18.89
CA ILE A 232 2.90 9.61 17.84
C ILE A 232 2.20 10.18 16.59
N TYR A 233 1.10 9.56 16.17
CA TYR A 233 0.31 10.04 15.05
C TYR A 233 -0.19 11.47 15.24
N LEU A 234 -0.76 11.79 16.42
CA LEU A 234 -1.29 13.11 16.74
C LEU A 234 -0.18 14.16 16.82
N VAL A 235 0.98 13.83 17.39
CA VAL A 235 2.15 14.73 17.43
C VAL A 235 2.59 15.07 16.01
N ILE A 236 2.85 14.08 15.15
CA ILE A 236 3.30 14.33 13.77
C ILE A 236 2.24 15.14 13.00
N ARG A 237 0.96 14.80 13.16
CA ARG A 237 -0.15 15.52 12.54
C ARG A 237 -0.20 16.98 12.97
N THR A 238 -0.03 17.27 14.26
CA THR A 238 -0.05 18.63 14.81
C THR A 238 1.14 19.44 14.30
N LEU A 239 2.34 18.86 14.32
CA LEU A 239 3.55 19.52 13.78
C LEU A 239 3.40 19.86 12.30
N LYS A 240 2.80 18.95 11.52
CA LYS A 240 2.50 19.18 10.10
C LYS A 240 1.46 20.29 9.89
N ILE A 241 0.36 20.30 10.66
CA ILE A 241 -0.70 21.31 10.53
C ILE A 241 -0.16 22.69 10.93
N ARG A 242 0.66 22.75 11.99
CA ARG A 242 1.31 24.00 12.44
C ARG A 242 2.49 24.42 11.55
N LYS A 243 2.77 23.70 10.45
CA LYS A 243 3.90 23.95 9.53
C LYS A 243 5.27 23.96 10.19
N VAL A 244 5.41 23.36 11.38
CA VAL A 244 6.70 23.20 12.05
C VAL A 244 7.60 22.24 11.26
N ILE A 245 6.99 21.20 10.65
CA ILE A 245 7.65 20.28 9.71
C ILE A 245 7.00 20.42 8.34
N THR A 246 7.82 20.68 7.32
CA THR A 246 7.43 20.77 5.91
C THR A 246 8.25 19.80 5.08
N ALA A 247 7.65 19.28 3.97
CA ALA A 247 8.31 18.31 3.05
C ALA A 247 9.04 19.05 1.94
#